data_51dd827069c4ae04b5b6404a039aeb74
#
_entry.id   51dd827069c4ae04b5b6404a039aeb74
#
_cell.length_a   1.000
_cell.length_b   1.000
_cell.length_c   1.000
_cell.angle_alpha   90.00
_cell.angle_beta   90.00
_cell.angle_gamma   90.00
#
_symmetry.space_group_name_H-M   'P 1'
#
loop_
_entity.id
_entity.type
_entity.pdbx_description
1 polymer ?
#
loop_
_entity_poly.entity_id
_entity_poly.type
_entity_poly.pdbx_seq_one_letter_code
_entity_poly.pdbx_strand_id
1 'polypeptide(L)'
;MKLPALAAALLAAPLLTGPAAAQTVSIVTTPAGSYTNSAGAAMAKVISEKSKVRAILQAQAQQGMIPVEAGTAEFGMSNSFDLTFYVTGTGEYEGQGVKKKTRLVASLIPYRVAFHVRADSDIKTIADIKGKRIAGGFNAQKTIARITETLLASAGLSYKDMVEVLAPNVSRAAEDFTAGKTDVLFFALGSAAVKQAAATVGGVRVLPITDSPEALKRMEAVLPGSYVVEVRPSPQIDGVSAPIKTLAFDMVLCTNIDVPEHVVYEATKALHQNKAALAATFGAFNLLVPDRMAKPVKDVEFHPGALKYYQEAGIAPKS
;
A
#
# COMPACT_ATOMS: atom_id res chain seq x y z
N MET A 1 84.15 -10.04 -15.26
CA MET A 1 83.13 -9.50 -14.33
C MET A 1 81.76 -9.98 -14.78
N LYS A 2 81.10 -10.90 -14.04
CA LYS A 2 79.81 -11.47 -14.34
C LYS A 2 78.78 -10.81 -13.38
N LEU A 3 77.82 -10.10 -13.89
CA LEU A 3 76.66 -9.57 -13.11
C LEU A 3 75.65 -10.70 -12.90
N PRO A 4 75.01 -10.82 -11.69
CA PRO A 4 73.95 -11.77 -11.46
C PRO A 4 72.60 -11.13 -11.87
N ALA A 5 71.72 -11.90 -12.55
CA ALA A 5 70.36 -11.57 -12.87
C ALA A 5 69.51 -11.67 -11.62
N LEU A 6 68.78 -10.55 -11.28
CA LEU A 6 67.79 -10.53 -10.23
C LEU A 6 66.44 -11.05 -10.81
N ALA A 7 66.00 -12.20 -10.32
CA ALA A 7 64.66 -12.73 -10.61
C ALA A 7 63.62 -12.01 -9.72
N ALA A 8 62.73 -11.23 -10.34
CA ALA A 8 61.60 -10.63 -9.67
C ALA A 8 60.47 -11.68 -9.51
N ALA A 9 60.24 -12.16 -8.30
CA ALA A 9 59.08 -13.00 -7.97
C ALA A 9 57.83 -12.12 -7.82
N LEU A 10 56.89 -12.23 -8.77
CA LEU A 10 55.56 -11.66 -8.63
C LEU A 10 54.77 -12.48 -7.59
N LEU A 11 54.55 -11.91 -6.42
CA LEU A 11 53.60 -12.41 -5.44
C LEU A 11 52.17 -12.11 -5.93
N ALA A 12 51.47 -13.13 -6.45
CA ALA A 12 50.03 -13.08 -6.69
C ALA A 12 49.33 -13.14 -5.33
N ALA A 13 48.78 -11.99 -4.87
CA ALA A 13 47.94 -11.95 -3.70
C ALA A 13 46.56 -12.58 -4.06
N PRO A 14 46.08 -13.57 -3.27
CA PRO A 14 44.71 -14.08 -3.49
C PRO A 14 43.70 -12.97 -3.15
N LEU A 15 42.85 -12.62 -4.10
CA LEU A 15 41.67 -11.82 -3.88
C LEU A 15 40.76 -12.62 -2.95
N LEU A 16 40.76 -12.29 -1.66
CA LEU A 16 39.79 -12.77 -0.70
C LEU A 16 38.42 -12.19 -1.10
N THR A 17 37.64 -12.95 -1.86
CA THR A 17 36.22 -12.69 -2.05
C THR A 17 35.51 -13.02 -0.73
N GLY A 18 35.42 -12.03 0.16
CA GLY A 18 34.59 -12.12 1.34
C GLY A 18 33.11 -12.36 0.91
N PRO A 19 32.29 -12.97 1.77
CA PRO A 19 30.88 -13.13 1.46
C PRO A 19 30.29 -11.75 1.14
N ALA A 20 29.69 -11.62 -0.04
CA ALA A 20 28.99 -10.37 -0.43
C ALA A 20 27.95 -10.06 0.64
N ALA A 21 28.16 -8.99 1.39
CA ALA A 21 27.20 -8.55 2.40
C ALA A 21 25.85 -8.35 1.72
N ALA A 22 24.79 -8.93 2.30
CA ALA A 22 23.43 -8.76 1.77
C ALA A 22 23.10 -7.27 1.70
N GLN A 23 22.74 -6.80 0.52
CA GLN A 23 22.36 -5.40 0.34
C GLN A 23 21.11 -5.11 1.17
N THR A 24 21.19 -4.10 2.07
CA THR A 24 20.07 -3.69 2.89
C THR A 24 19.26 -2.63 2.14
N VAL A 25 17.95 -2.82 2.11
CA VAL A 25 16.98 -1.91 1.49
C VAL A 25 15.88 -1.54 2.48
N SER A 26 15.29 -0.38 2.32
CA SER A 26 14.14 0.08 3.09
C SER A 26 12.83 -0.12 2.33
N ILE A 27 11.76 -0.46 3.04
CA ILE A 27 10.37 -0.43 2.54
C ILE A 27 9.63 0.63 3.34
N VAL A 28 9.26 1.73 2.68
CA VAL A 28 8.50 2.80 3.34
C VAL A 28 7.02 2.45 3.36
N THR A 29 6.45 2.58 4.55
CA THR A 29 5.02 2.37 4.83
C THR A 29 4.44 3.56 5.57
N THR A 30 3.11 3.64 5.65
CA THR A 30 2.44 4.56 6.57
C THR A 30 2.59 4.09 8.02
N PRO A 31 2.17 4.87 9.05
CA PRO A 31 2.45 4.58 10.46
C PRO A 31 2.04 3.19 10.92
N ALA A 32 2.61 2.76 12.03
CA ALA A 32 2.28 1.49 12.68
C ALA A 32 0.77 1.34 12.90
N GLY A 33 0.25 0.11 12.77
CA GLY A 33 -1.18 -0.20 12.84
C GLY A 33 -1.93 0.01 11.52
N SER A 34 -1.34 0.68 10.53
CA SER A 34 -1.92 0.82 9.20
C SER A 34 -1.84 -0.49 8.40
N TYR A 35 -2.67 -0.59 7.37
CA TYR A 35 -2.67 -1.74 6.47
C TYR A 35 -1.35 -1.90 5.71
N THR A 36 -0.77 -0.78 5.21
CA THR A 36 0.54 -0.79 4.55
C THR A 36 1.67 -1.20 5.47
N ASN A 37 1.62 -0.80 6.76
CA ASN A 37 2.63 -1.20 7.72
C ASN A 37 2.63 -2.72 7.94
N SER A 38 1.46 -3.32 8.12
CA SER A 38 1.32 -4.76 8.26
C SER A 38 1.76 -5.51 7.00
N ALA A 39 1.38 -5.02 5.82
CA ALA A 39 1.79 -5.59 4.54
C ALA A 39 3.31 -5.45 4.30
N GLY A 40 3.87 -4.27 4.58
CA GLY A 40 5.31 -4.02 4.46
C GLY A 40 6.13 -4.89 5.39
N ALA A 41 5.67 -5.14 6.62
CA ALA A 41 6.34 -6.05 7.55
C ALA A 41 6.38 -7.49 7.02
N ALA A 42 5.29 -7.97 6.44
CA ALA A 42 5.25 -9.29 5.80
C ALA A 42 6.21 -9.37 4.60
N MET A 43 6.25 -8.34 3.76
CA MET A 43 7.16 -8.29 2.62
C MET A 43 8.62 -8.19 3.04
N ALA A 44 8.95 -7.34 4.01
CA ALA A 44 10.31 -7.19 4.52
C ALA A 44 10.85 -8.51 5.07
N LYS A 45 10.02 -9.24 5.83
CA LYS A 45 10.34 -10.57 6.32
C LYS A 45 10.61 -11.54 5.18
N VAL A 46 9.68 -11.66 4.22
CA VAL A 46 9.81 -12.63 3.11
C VAL A 46 11.00 -12.30 2.22
N ILE A 47 11.22 -11.03 1.86
CA ILE A 47 12.39 -10.62 1.08
C ILE A 47 13.67 -11.01 1.81
N SER A 48 13.78 -10.70 3.11
CA SER A 48 14.98 -11.01 3.90
C SER A 48 15.24 -12.50 4.07
N GLU A 49 14.21 -13.33 4.19
CA GLU A 49 14.34 -14.77 4.40
C GLU A 49 14.47 -15.57 3.09
N LYS A 50 13.96 -15.04 1.97
CA LYS A 50 13.84 -15.77 0.70
C LYS A 50 14.66 -15.20 -0.45
N SER A 51 15.47 -14.17 -0.20
CA SER A 51 16.37 -13.59 -1.21
C SER A 51 17.74 -13.26 -0.60
N LYS A 52 18.61 -12.69 -1.42
CA LYS A 52 19.93 -12.17 -0.99
C LYS A 52 19.85 -10.71 -0.54
N VAL A 53 18.64 -10.15 -0.43
CA VAL A 53 18.40 -8.77 -0.04
C VAL A 53 17.87 -8.74 1.38
N ARG A 54 18.42 -7.89 2.24
CA ARG A 54 17.89 -7.64 3.57
C ARG A 54 16.92 -6.44 3.51
N ALA A 55 15.65 -6.65 3.78
CA ALA A 55 14.67 -5.57 3.82
C ALA A 55 14.36 -5.13 5.25
N ILE A 56 14.33 -3.82 5.48
CA ILE A 56 13.92 -3.20 6.74
C ILE A 56 12.69 -2.34 6.52
N LEU A 57 11.86 -2.22 7.55
CA LEU A 57 10.66 -1.42 7.50
C LEU A 57 10.94 0.01 7.96
N GLN A 58 10.43 1.00 7.23
CA GLN A 58 10.51 2.42 7.58
C GLN A 58 9.10 3.02 7.59
N ALA A 59 8.53 3.17 8.79
CA ALA A 59 7.21 3.78 8.94
C ALA A 59 7.31 5.32 8.90
N GLN A 60 6.49 5.96 8.06
CA GLN A 60 6.44 7.42 7.90
C GLN A 60 4.98 7.89 7.83
N ALA A 61 4.75 9.17 8.15
CA ALA A 61 3.41 9.76 8.05
C ALA A 61 2.97 10.01 6.60
N GLN A 62 3.93 10.23 5.69
CA GLN A 62 3.69 10.52 4.27
C GLN A 62 3.59 9.25 3.41
N GLN A 63 3.15 9.40 2.17
CA GLN A 63 3.06 8.32 1.19
C GLN A 63 4.44 7.80 0.79
N GLY A 64 4.55 6.46 0.63
CA GLY A 64 5.82 5.77 0.40
C GLY A 64 6.54 6.13 -0.90
N MET A 65 5.82 6.58 -1.95
CA MET A 65 6.43 6.96 -3.22
C MET A 65 7.23 8.28 -3.13
N ILE A 66 6.97 9.16 -2.16
CA ILE A 66 7.68 10.43 -2.02
C ILE A 66 9.17 10.22 -1.70
N PRO A 67 9.56 9.47 -0.64
CA PRO A 67 10.97 9.17 -0.38
C PRO A 67 11.61 8.28 -1.47
N VAL A 68 10.83 7.45 -2.16
CA VAL A 68 11.32 6.68 -3.31
C VAL A 68 11.74 7.60 -4.46
N GLU A 69 10.92 8.55 -4.88
CA GLU A 69 11.31 9.51 -5.93
C GLU A 69 12.54 10.32 -5.53
N ALA A 70 12.63 10.71 -4.25
CA ALA A 70 13.76 11.44 -3.71
C ALA A 70 15.06 10.60 -3.62
N GLY A 71 14.99 9.26 -3.78
CA GLY A 71 16.14 8.36 -3.63
C GLY A 71 16.58 8.16 -2.18
N THR A 72 15.71 8.46 -1.20
CA THR A 72 15.97 8.26 0.23
C THR A 72 15.39 6.96 0.78
N ALA A 73 14.72 6.20 -0.08
CA ALA A 73 14.25 4.85 0.17
C ALA A 73 14.24 4.04 -1.11
N GLU A 74 14.50 2.74 -1.01
CA GLU A 74 14.53 1.83 -2.16
C GLU A 74 13.13 1.41 -2.60
N PHE A 75 12.25 1.10 -1.65
CA PHE A 75 10.88 0.68 -1.92
C PHE A 75 9.86 1.51 -1.15
N GLY A 76 8.68 1.69 -1.75
CA GLY A 76 7.57 2.40 -1.12
C GLY A 76 6.23 1.70 -1.38
N MET A 77 5.37 1.76 -0.37
CA MET A 77 3.99 1.29 -0.48
C MET A 77 3.07 2.42 -0.90
N SER A 78 2.19 2.14 -1.86
CA SER A 78 1.15 3.07 -2.30
C SER A 78 -0.09 2.29 -2.76
N ASN A 79 -1.04 2.99 -3.36
CA ASN A 79 -2.12 2.40 -4.12
C ASN A 79 -2.03 2.83 -5.60
N SER A 80 -2.72 2.10 -6.46
CA SER A 80 -2.58 2.24 -7.91
C SER A 80 -2.92 3.65 -8.43
N PHE A 81 -4.01 4.24 -7.99
CA PHE A 81 -4.44 5.56 -8.47
C PHE A 81 -3.56 6.69 -7.90
N ASP A 82 -3.15 6.60 -6.63
CA ASP A 82 -2.28 7.58 -5.99
C ASP A 82 -0.90 7.62 -6.65
N LEU A 83 -0.36 6.42 -6.97
CA LEU A 83 0.89 6.29 -7.72
C LEU A 83 0.77 6.93 -9.12
N THR A 84 -0.34 6.69 -9.84
CA THR A 84 -0.62 7.35 -11.13
C THR A 84 -0.63 8.87 -10.98
N PHE A 85 -1.41 9.40 -10.03
CA PHE A 85 -1.47 10.86 -9.81
C PHE A 85 -0.11 11.45 -9.45
N TYR A 86 0.65 10.76 -8.60
CA TYR A 86 1.97 11.20 -8.21
C TYR A 86 2.94 11.25 -9.39
N VAL A 87 3.02 10.17 -10.17
CA VAL A 87 3.94 10.06 -11.31
C VAL A 87 3.60 11.06 -12.41
N THR A 88 2.32 11.25 -12.69
CA THR A 88 1.86 12.20 -13.73
C THR A 88 1.81 13.65 -13.27
N GLY A 89 1.91 13.91 -11.95
CA GLY A 89 1.75 15.27 -11.39
C GLY A 89 0.33 15.80 -11.50
N THR A 90 -0.66 14.91 -11.43
CA THR A 90 -2.10 15.24 -11.52
C THR A 90 -2.81 15.02 -10.18
N GLY A 91 -4.11 15.28 -10.12
CA GLY A 91 -4.90 15.10 -8.90
C GLY A 91 -4.35 15.91 -7.73
N GLU A 92 -4.12 15.26 -6.61
CA GLU A 92 -3.59 15.89 -5.38
C GLU A 92 -2.12 16.34 -5.51
N TYR A 93 -1.46 16.00 -6.61
CA TYR A 93 -0.07 16.36 -6.92
C TYR A 93 0.04 17.38 -8.06
N GLU A 94 -1.08 18.00 -8.46
CA GLU A 94 -1.10 19.05 -9.49
C GLU A 94 -0.12 20.17 -9.14
N GLY A 95 0.64 20.65 -10.15
CA GLY A 95 1.68 21.65 -9.98
C GLY A 95 3.02 21.13 -9.44
N GLN A 96 3.12 19.85 -9.03
CA GLN A 96 4.39 19.28 -8.57
C GLN A 96 5.25 18.65 -9.68
N GLY A 97 4.78 18.71 -10.93
CA GLY A 97 5.46 18.16 -12.10
C GLY A 97 5.49 16.61 -12.14
N VAL A 98 5.84 16.09 -13.31
CA VAL A 98 5.97 14.66 -13.60
C VAL A 98 7.17 14.08 -12.84
N LYS A 99 6.99 12.91 -12.22
CA LYS A 99 8.07 12.19 -11.53
C LYS A 99 8.73 11.22 -12.50
N LYS A 100 10.07 11.26 -12.56
CA LYS A 100 10.84 10.53 -13.58
C LYS A 100 11.53 9.28 -13.04
N LYS A 101 11.64 9.15 -11.72
CA LYS A 101 12.42 8.07 -11.10
C LYS A 101 11.55 6.95 -10.53
N THR A 102 10.33 7.23 -10.13
CA THR A 102 9.43 6.22 -9.54
C THR A 102 9.01 5.19 -10.58
N ARG A 103 9.13 3.91 -10.23
CA ARG A 103 8.79 2.75 -11.06
C ARG A 103 7.91 1.78 -10.29
N LEU A 104 7.04 1.06 -11.01
CA LEU A 104 6.25 -0.03 -10.45
C LEU A 104 7.12 -1.27 -10.25
N VAL A 105 6.98 -1.91 -9.11
CA VAL A 105 7.53 -3.25 -8.85
C VAL A 105 6.44 -4.30 -8.99
N ALA A 106 5.32 -4.11 -8.29
CA ALA A 106 4.23 -5.07 -8.28
C ALA A 106 2.89 -4.43 -7.95
N SER A 107 1.83 -4.91 -8.59
CA SER A 107 0.46 -4.81 -8.09
C SER A 107 0.22 -5.98 -7.12
N LEU A 108 -0.24 -5.72 -5.91
CA LEU A 108 -0.26 -6.71 -4.84
C LEU A 108 -1.67 -7.23 -4.56
N ILE A 109 -2.28 -6.72 -3.50
CA ILE A 109 -3.59 -7.14 -3.02
C ILE A 109 -4.57 -5.97 -3.04
N PRO A 110 -5.87 -6.21 -3.14
CA PRO A 110 -6.84 -5.14 -3.05
C PRO A 110 -6.80 -4.49 -1.66
N TYR A 111 -6.71 -3.17 -1.64
CA TYR A 111 -7.19 -2.39 -0.51
C TYR A 111 -8.71 -2.48 -0.52
N ARG A 112 -9.28 -2.97 0.55
CA ARG A 112 -10.71 -2.96 0.81
C ARG A 112 -10.96 -1.95 1.90
N VAL A 113 -11.65 -0.87 1.59
CA VAL A 113 -11.85 0.26 2.49
C VAL A 113 -13.32 0.51 2.75
N ALA A 114 -13.64 0.96 3.96
CA ALA A 114 -15.02 1.21 4.35
C ALA A 114 -15.12 2.25 5.47
N PHE A 115 -16.32 2.71 5.72
CA PHE A 115 -16.67 3.37 6.98
C PHE A 115 -16.98 2.34 8.05
N HIS A 116 -16.50 2.65 9.25
CA HIS A 116 -16.79 1.91 10.48
C HIS A 116 -17.51 2.86 11.44
N VAL A 117 -18.48 2.33 12.15
CA VAL A 117 -19.16 3.02 13.26
C VAL A 117 -19.14 2.12 14.48
N ARG A 118 -19.42 2.62 15.66
CA ARG A 118 -19.56 1.79 16.86
C ARG A 118 -20.69 0.77 16.64
N ALA A 119 -20.48 -0.45 17.16
CA ALA A 119 -21.45 -1.54 16.97
C ALA A 119 -22.83 -1.22 17.58
N ASP A 120 -22.85 -0.47 18.68
CA ASP A 120 -24.04 -0.01 19.40
C ASP A 120 -24.72 1.23 18.78
N SER A 121 -24.14 1.81 17.73
CA SER A 121 -24.67 2.98 17.02
C SER A 121 -25.97 2.65 16.24
N ASP A 122 -26.86 3.63 16.12
CA ASP A 122 -28.06 3.56 15.27
C ASP A 122 -27.74 3.66 13.78
N ILE A 123 -26.51 4.04 13.41
CA ILE A 123 -26.04 4.18 12.04
C ILE A 123 -25.93 2.79 11.40
N LYS A 124 -26.68 2.53 10.33
CA LYS A 124 -26.71 1.23 9.61
C LYS A 124 -26.23 1.31 8.18
N THR A 125 -26.35 2.47 7.56
CA THR A 125 -26.00 2.73 6.16
C THR A 125 -25.12 3.96 6.04
N ILE A 126 -24.48 4.16 4.88
CA ILE A 126 -23.71 5.39 4.62
C ILE A 126 -24.65 6.62 4.57
N ALA A 127 -25.92 6.47 4.19
CA ALA A 127 -26.87 7.58 4.21
C ALA A 127 -27.12 8.10 5.63
N ASP A 128 -27.06 7.25 6.65
CA ASP A 128 -27.33 7.63 8.05
C ASP A 128 -26.22 8.49 8.67
N ILE A 129 -25.06 8.61 8.00
CA ILE A 129 -23.95 9.43 8.52
C ILE A 129 -24.08 10.91 8.18
N LYS A 130 -25.14 11.33 7.46
CA LYS A 130 -25.38 12.75 7.17
C LYS A 130 -25.44 13.56 8.45
N GLY A 131 -24.66 14.66 8.51
CA GLY A 131 -24.54 15.51 9.70
C GLY A 131 -23.68 14.94 10.83
N LYS A 132 -23.10 13.74 10.67
CA LYS A 132 -22.20 13.13 11.65
C LYS A 132 -20.78 13.66 11.52
N ARG A 133 -19.99 13.52 12.60
CA ARG A 133 -18.58 13.92 12.65
C ARG A 133 -17.73 12.88 11.96
N ILE A 134 -16.94 13.31 10.98
CA ILE A 134 -16.00 12.46 10.22
C ILE A 134 -14.62 13.11 10.15
N ALA A 135 -13.56 12.31 10.12
CA ALA A 135 -12.22 12.82 9.92
C ALA A 135 -12.04 13.35 8.49
N GLY A 136 -11.32 14.48 8.36
CA GLY A 136 -10.96 15.10 7.10
C GLY A 136 -9.62 15.85 7.20
N GLY A 137 -9.32 16.64 6.16
CA GLY A 137 -8.06 17.38 6.05
C GLY A 137 -6.88 16.56 5.50
N PHE A 138 -6.57 15.43 6.04
CA PHE A 138 -5.56 14.42 5.61
C PHE A 138 -4.32 14.99 4.89
N ASN A 139 -3.72 16.09 5.43
CA ASN A 139 -2.63 16.81 4.77
C ASN A 139 -1.34 15.98 4.58
N ALA A 140 -1.13 14.95 5.41
CA ALA A 140 -0.02 14.00 5.27
C ALA A 140 -0.34 12.81 4.33
N GLN A 141 -1.63 12.58 4.05
CA GLN A 141 -2.12 11.50 3.18
C GLN A 141 -3.24 12.05 2.26
N LYS A 142 -2.87 12.89 1.33
CA LYS A 142 -3.78 13.75 0.54
C LYS A 142 -4.92 13.00 -0.17
N THR A 143 -4.65 11.79 -0.66
CA THR A 143 -5.65 10.99 -1.40
C THR A 143 -6.72 10.36 -0.51
N ILE A 144 -6.56 10.34 0.82
CA ILE A 144 -7.55 9.77 1.73
C ILE A 144 -8.88 10.54 1.68
N ALA A 145 -8.82 11.85 1.56
CA ALA A 145 -10.04 12.67 1.41
C ALA A 145 -10.84 12.25 0.18
N ARG A 146 -10.19 12.02 -0.97
CA ARG A 146 -10.84 11.55 -2.21
C ARG A 146 -11.44 10.15 -2.06
N ILE A 147 -10.76 9.23 -1.39
CA ILE A 147 -11.31 7.89 -1.12
C ILE A 147 -12.55 7.99 -0.21
N THR A 148 -12.50 8.81 0.81
CA THR A 148 -13.63 9.07 1.71
C THR A 148 -14.81 9.67 0.96
N GLU A 149 -14.54 10.68 0.12
CA GLU A 149 -15.56 11.30 -0.75
C GLU A 149 -16.19 10.26 -1.69
N THR A 150 -15.41 9.29 -2.19
CA THR A 150 -15.94 8.20 -3.03
C THR A 150 -16.94 7.32 -2.28
N LEU A 151 -16.65 6.99 -1.02
CA LEU A 151 -17.57 6.25 -0.17
C LEU A 151 -18.85 7.07 0.11
N LEU A 152 -18.73 8.36 0.40
CA LEU A 152 -19.87 9.26 0.57
C LEU A 152 -20.73 9.33 -0.70
N ALA A 153 -20.08 9.46 -1.87
CA ALA A 153 -20.74 9.52 -3.17
C ALA A 153 -21.56 8.25 -3.48
N SER A 154 -21.22 7.09 -2.92
CA SER A 154 -22.03 5.88 -3.07
C SER A 154 -23.47 6.09 -2.57
N ALA A 155 -23.66 6.88 -1.51
CA ALA A 155 -24.95 7.23 -0.94
C ALA A 155 -25.47 8.61 -1.39
N GLY A 156 -24.80 9.26 -2.37
CA GLY A 156 -25.18 10.61 -2.83
C GLY A 156 -24.84 11.73 -1.84
N LEU A 157 -23.89 11.46 -0.93
CA LEU A 157 -23.36 12.42 0.03
C LEU A 157 -21.98 12.95 -0.41
N SER A 158 -21.54 14.01 0.27
CA SER A 158 -20.23 14.64 0.13
C SER A 158 -19.73 15.13 1.49
N TYR A 159 -18.49 15.60 1.59
CA TYR A 159 -17.99 16.24 2.82
C TYR A 159 -18.83 17.44 3.28
N LYS A 160 -19.53 18.12 2.36
CA LYS A 160 -20.44 19.25 2.70
C LYS A 160 -21.63 18.81 3.55
N ASP A 161 -21.98 17.53 3.53
CA ASP A 161 -23.05 16.94 4.33
C ASP A 161 -22.57 16.47 5.71
N MET A 162 -21.28 16.64 6.03
CA MET A 162 -20.61 16.12 7.24
C MET A 162 -20.18 17.25 8.17
N VAL A 163 -19.89 16.90 9.43
CA VAL A 163 -19.13 17.74 10.35
C VAL A 163 -17.68 17.25 10.32
N GLU A 164 -16.81 18.01 9.66
CA GLU A 164 -15.41 17.62 9.47
C GLU A 164 -14.57 17.87 10.72
N VAL A 165 -13.80 16.85 11.14
CA VAL A 165 -12.81 16.91 12.21
C VAL A 165 -11.43 16.70 11.58
N LEU A 166 -10.55 17.70 11.68
CA LEU A 166 -9.25 17.66 11.00
C LEU A 166 -8.33 16.61 11.60
N ALA A 167 -7.81 15.72 10.75
CA ALA A 167 -6.82 14.71 11.09
C ALA A 167 -5.74 14.64 9.99
N PRO A 168 -4.44 14.63 10.31
CA PRO A 168 -3.38 14.62 9.31
C PRO A 168 -3.29 13.30 8.52
N ASN A 169 -3.69 12.18 9.14
CA ASN A 169 -3.61 10.83 8.57
C ASN A 169 -4.64 9.89 9.21
N VAL A 170 -4.79 8.68 8.65
CA VAL A 170 -5.76 7.69 9.10
C VAL A 170 -5.50 7.17 10.52
N SER A 171 -4.24 7.12 10.97
CA SER A 171 -3.92 6.66 12.34
C SER A 171 -4.47 7.64 13.36
N ARG A 172 -4.28 8.94 13.14
CA ARG A 172 -4.86 9.99 13.99
C ARG A 172 -6.39 9.95 13.93
N ALA A 173 -6.98 9.73 12.76
CA ALA A 173 -8.42 9.58 12.62
C ALA A 173 -8.96 8.41 13.46
N ALA A 174 -8.23 7.28 13.55
CA ALA A 174 -8.61 6.16 14.40
C ALA A 174 -8.53 6.50 15.91
N GLU A 175 -7.51 7.26 16.33
CA GLU A 175 -7.43 7.78 17.71
C GLU A 175 -8.59 8.72 18.03
N ASP A 176 -8.94 9.62 17.13
CA ASP A 176 -10.05 10.57 17.32
C ASP A 176 -11.41 9.85 17.37
N PHE A 177 -11.58 8.76 16.61
CA PHE A 177 -12.76 7.90 16.69
C PHE A 177 -12.85 7.19 18.05
N THR A 178 -11.77 6.57 18.51
CA THR A 178 -11.75 5.89 19.82
C THR A 178 -11.97 6.87 21.00
N ALA A 179 -11.49 8.10 20.85
CA ALA A 179 -11.72 9.19 21.82
C ALA A 179 -13.12 9.82 21.72
N GLY A 180 -14.00 9.35 20.81
CA GLY A 180 -15.34 9.89 20.63
C GLY A 180 -15.41 11.27 19.98
N LYS A 181 -14.35 11.73 19.34
CA LYS A 181 -14.32 13.02 18.61
C LYS A 181 -15.00 12.91 17.25
N THR A 182 -14.96 11.72 16.62
CA THR A 182 -15.68 11.40 15.38
C THR A 182 -16.66 10.26 15.62
N ASP A 183 -17.75 10.24 14.84
CA ASP A 183 -18.79 9.22 14.89
C ASP A 183 -18.52 8.12 13.88
N VAL A 184 -17.71 8.43 12.85
CA VAL A 184 -17.40 7.56 11.72
C VAL A 184 -15.89 7.47 11.56
N LEU A 185 -15.38 6.25 11.42
CA LEU A 185 -14.00 5.95 11.10
C LEU A 185 -13.90 5.44 9.67
N PHE A 186 -13.14 6.14 8.82
CA PHE A 186 -12.67 5.59 7.55
C PHE A 186 -11.40 4.78 7.80
N PHE A 187 -11.37 3.51 7.34
CA PHE A 187 -10.15 2.70 7.39
C PHE A 187 -10.19 1.50 6.42
N ALA A 188 -9.00 0.91 6.17
CA ALA A 188 -8.88 -0.34 5.43
C ALA A 188 -9.28 -1.54 6.30
N LEU A 189 -10.09 -2.44 5.75
CA LEU A 189 -10.56 -3.66 6.42
C LEU A 189 -9.38 -4.59 6.77
N GLY A 190 -9.40 -5.15 7.97
CA GLY A 190 -8.35 -6.05 8.47
C GLY A 190 -7.09 -5.34 8.95
N SER A 191 -7.12 -4.02 9.14
CA SER A 191 -6.04 -3.27 9.76
C SER A 191 -5.97 -3.49 11.26
N ALA A 192 -4.75 -3.53 11.82
CA ALA A 192 -4.55 -3.64 13.26
C ALA A 192 -5.18 -2.47 14.04
N ALA A 193 -5.15 -1.26 13.46
CA ALA A 193 -5.80 -0.09 14.05
C ALA A 193 -7.32 -0.25 14.18
N VAL A 194 -7.99 -0.87 13.20
CA VAL A 194 -9.44 -1.18 13.28
C VAL A 194 -9.71 -2.19 14.39
N LYS A 195 -8.90 -3.22 14.50
CA LYS A 195 -9.01 -4.22 15.56
C LYS A 195 -8.85 -3.59 16.95
N GLN A 196 -7.86 -2.71 17.11
CA GLN A 196 -7.64 -1.97 18.34
C GLN A 196 -8.81 -1.02 18.66
N ALA A 197 -9.29 -0.27 17.64
CA ALA A 197 -10.46 0.60 17.80
C ALA A 197 -11.70 -0.20 18.23
N ALA A 198 -11.98 -1.33 17.57
CA ALA A 198 -13.09 -2.21 17.92
C ALA A 198 -13.01 -2.69 19.37
N ALA A 199 -11.83 -3.13 19.82
CA ALA A 199 -11.63 -3.55 21.21
C ALA A 199 -11.86 -2.40 22.21
N THR A 200 -11.45 -1.18 21.85
CA THR A 200 -11.57 0.00 22.74
C THR A 200 -13.01 0.49 22.86
N VAL A 201 -13.79 0.46 21.76
CA VAL A 201 -15.15 1.02 21.75
C VAL A 201 -16.26 -0.03 21.95
N GLY A 202 -15.91 -1.28 22.28
CA GLY A 202 -16.89 -2.36 22.48
C GLY A 202 -17.45 -2.97 21.19
N GLY A 203 -16.70 -2.86 20.09
CA GLY A 203 -17.06 -3.37 18.78
C GLY A 203 -17.32 -2.28 17.74
N VAL A 204 -17.14 -2.65 16.48
CA VAL A 204 -17.46 -1.79 15.33
C VAL A 204 -18.42 -2.49 14.35
N ARG A 205 -19.06 -1.73 13.52
CA ARG A 205 -19.84 -2.19 12.36
C ARG A 205 -19.29 -1.53 11.11
N VAL A 206 -19.08 -2.31 10.07
CA VAL A 206 -18.76 -1.82 8.74
C VAL A 206 -20.04 -1.42 8.01
N LEU A 207 -20.04 -0.25 7.40
CA LEU A 207 -21.17 0.21 6.57
C LEU A 207 -20.96 -0.27 5.13
N PRO A 208 -21.94 -1.01 4.55
CA PRO A 208 -21.88 -1.42 3.15
C PRO A 208 -22.05 -0.21 2.23
N ILE A 209 -21.39 -0.25 1.08
CA ILE A 209 -21.66 0.74 0.03
C ILE A 209 -22.94 0.40 -0.73
N THR A 210 -23.58 1.44 -1.27
CA THR A 210 -24.62 1.29 -2.30
C THR A 210 -23.91 1.08 -3.65
N ASP A 211 -24.32 0.06 -4.42
CA ASP A 211 -23.71 -0.30 -5.71
C ASP A 211 -24.72 -0.30 -6.87
N SER A 212 -25.75 0.53 -6.77
CA SER A 212 -26.63 0.78 -7.91
C SER A 212 -25.86 1.42 -9.08
N PRO A 213 -26.31 1.30 -10.34
CA PRO A 213 -25.64 1.94 -11.48
C PRO A 213 -25.34 3.43 -11.26
N GLU A 214 -26.27 4.15 -10.63
CA GLU A 214 -26.11 5.58 -10.31
C GLU A 214 -25.04 5.79 -9.23
N ALA A 215 -24.97 4.94 -8.21
CA ALA A 215 -23.95 4.99 -7.17
C ALA A 215 -22.56 4.72 -7.77
N LEU A 216 -22.43 3.69 -8.59
CA LEU A 216 -21.18 3.37 -9.28
C LEU A 216 -20.73 4.52 -10.18
N LYS A 217 -21.64 5.16 -10.91
CA LYS A 217 -21.32 6.33 -11.73
C LYS A 217 -20.81 7.51 -10.90
N ARG A 218 -21.43 7.78 -9.73
CA ARG A 218 -20.94 8.82 -8.82
C ARG A 218 -19.58 8.50 -8.26
N MET A 219 -19.34 7.24 -7.86
CA MET A 219 -18.04 6.79 -7.34
C MET A 219 -16.95 6.91 -8.40
N GLU A 220 -17.18 6.45 -9.62
CA GLU A 220 -16.25 6.54 -10.75
C GLU A 220 -15.89 8.00 -11.08
N ALA A 221 -16.85 8.93 -10.97
CA ALA A 221 -16.58 10.35 -11.20
C ALA A 221 -15.61 10.95 -10.16
N VAL A 222 -15.62 10.42 -8.92
CA VAL A 222 -14.73 10.89 -7.83
C VAL A 222 -13.38 10.17 -7.90
N LEU A 223 -13.38 8.84 -8.06
CA LEU A 223 -12.18 8.01 -8.05
C LEU A 223 -12.19 7.00 -9.20
N PRO A 224 -11.75 7.43 -10.41
CA PRO A 224 -11.65 6.54 -11.56
C PRO A 224 -10.76 5.33 -11.30
N GLY A 225 -11.21 4.15 -11.76
CA GLY A 225 -10.46 2.90 -11.63
C GLY A 225 -10.58 2.22 -10.26
N SER A 226 -11.35 2.78 -9.33
CA SER A 226 -11.80 2.03 -8.16
C SER A 226 -12.87 1.01 -8.54
N TYR A 227 -13.05 -0.02 -7.72
CA TYR A 227 -14.01 -1.08 -8.00
C TYR A 227 -14.69 -1.58 -6.72
N VAL A 228 -15.78 -2.32 -6.90
CA VAL A 228 -16.55 -2.89 -5.80
C VAL A 228 -16.18 -4.35 -5.62
N VAL A 229 -16.02 -4.77 -4.36
CA VAL A 229 -15.77 -6.16 -3.99
C VAL A 229 -16.73 -6.61 -2.89
N GLU A 230 -17.10 -7.89 -2.94
CA GLU A 230 -17.77 -8.55 -1.82
C GLU A 230 -16.75 -8.90 -0.74
N VAL A 231 -17.09 -8.61 0.50
CA VAL A 231 -16.33 -8.99 1.69
C VAL A 231 -17.21 -9.85 2.57
N ARG A 232 -16.73 -11.03 2.91
CA ARG A 232 -17.42 -11.99 3.80
C ARG A 232 -16.90 -11.90 5.22
N PRO A 233 -17.68 -12.29 6.23
CA PRO A 233 -17.21 -12.40 7.60
C PRO A 233 -15.93 -13.21 7.70
N SER A 234 -14.98 -12.70 8.51
CA SER A 234 -13.70 -13.36 8.74
C SER A 234 -13.15 -12.92 10.10
N PRO A 235 -12.48 -13.80 10.85
CA PRO A 235 -11.83 -13.45 12.12
C PRO A 235 -10.78 -12.34 12.02
N GLN A 236 -10.30 -12.05 10.79
CA GLN A 236 -9.33 -11.01 10.52
C GLN A 236 -9.96 -9.65 10.19
N ILE A 237 -11.31 -9.59 10.10
CA ILE A 237 -12.02 -8.37 9.67
C ILE A 237 -13.12 -8.04 10.69
N ASP A 238 -12.82 -7.11 11.57
CA ASP A 238 -13.77 -6.65 12.57
C ASP A 238 -14.94 -5.88 11.91
N GLY A 239 -16.15 -6.07 12.44
CA GLY A 239 -17.33 -5.33 12.04
C GLY A 239 -18.08 -5.83 10.82
N VAL A 240 -17.64 -6.95 10.20
CA VAL A 240 -18.34 -7.63 9.09
C VAL A 240 -19.00 -8.88 9.62
N SER A 241 -20.33 -8.86 9.84
CA SER A 241 -21.12 -9.98 10.37
C SER A 241 -21.90 -10.75 9.29
N ALA A 242 -22.07 -10.18 8.10
CA ALA A 242 -22.69 -10.78 6.92
C ALA A 242 -21.92 -10.35 5.67
N PRO A 243 -22.10 -11.01 4.49
CA PRO A 243 -21.51 -10.52 3.26
C PRO A 243 -21.92 -9.09 2.96
N ILE A 244 -20.95 -8.23 2.68
CA ILE A 244 -21.15 -6.82 2.33
C ILE A 244 -20.37 -6.46 1.07
N LYS A 245 -20.79 -5.38 0.41
CA LYS A 245 -20.02 -4.76 -0.66
C LYS A 245 -19.23 -3.57 -0.14
N THR A 246 -18.00 -3.40 -0.62
CA THR A 246 -17.14 -2.30 -0.23
C THR A 246 -16.29 -1.79 -1.39
N LEU A 247 -15.73 -0.60 -1.24
CA LEU A 247 -14.81 0.00 -2.19
C LEU A 247 -13.45 -0.71 -2.12
N ALA A 248 -12.85 -0.94 -3.29
CA ALA A 248 -11.49 -1.47 -3.40
C ALA A 248 -10.69 -0.78 -4.52
N PHE A 249 -9.37 -0.83 -4.37
CA PHE A 249 -8.35 -0.46 -5.34
C PHE A 249 -7.07 -1.24 -5.04
N ASP A 250 -6.14 -1.35 -5.99
CA ASP A 250 -4.97 -2.21 -5.81
C ASP A 250 -3.89 -1.52 -4.97
N MET A 251 -3.34 -2.25 -4.00
CA MET A 251 -2.10 -1.89 -3.33
C MET A 251 -0.92 -2.18 -4.24
N VAL A 252 0.07 -1.30 -4.26
CA VAL A 252 1.25 -1.43 -5.12
C VAL A 252 2.54 -1.25 -4.33
N LEU A 253 3.59 -1.89 -4.82
CA LEU A 253 4.98 -1.65 -4.42
C LEU A 253 5.66 -0.88 -5.54
N CYS A 254 6.26 0.25 -5.21
CA CYS A 254 7.07 1.04 -6.13
C CYS A 254 8.53 1.11 -5.67
N THR A 255 9.42 1.51 -6.58
CA THR A 255 10.86 1.65 -6.36
C THR A 255 11.40 2.83 -7.17
N ASN A 256 12.66 3.21 -6.94
CA ASN A 256 13.37 4.20 -7.76
C ASN A 256 14.11 3.50 -8.90
N ILE A 257 14.15 4.10 -10.09
CA ILE A 257 14.86 3.56 -11.26
C ILE A 257 16.36 3.34 -10.98
N ASP A 258 16.95 4.10 -10.05
CA ASP A 258 18.35 4.01 -9.69
C ASP A 258 18.66 2.82 -8.75
N VAL A 259 17.65 2.12 -8.22
CA VAL A 259 17.86 0.89 -7.44
C VAL A 259 18.40 -0.20 -8.36
N PRO A 260 19.48 -0.92 -7.98
CA PRO A 260 20.07 -1.92 -8.86
C PRO A 260 19.09 -2.99 -9.32
N GLU A 261 19.14 -3.33 -10.62
CA GLU A 261 18.22 -4.29 -11.25
C GLU A 261 18.12 -5.62 -10.49
N HIS A 262 19.26 -6.17 -10.05
CA HIS A 262 19.31 -7.44 -9.33
C HIS A 262 18.56 -7.38 -7.99
N VAL A 263 18.56 -6.22 -7.31
CA VAL A 263 17.86 -6.03 -6.02
C VAL A 263 16.35 -6.10 -6.22
N VAL A 264 15.85 -5.38 -7.22
CA VAL A 264 14.42 -5.37 -7.53
C VAL A 264 13.98 -6.74 -8.08
N TYR A 265 14.81 -7.38 -8.90
CA TYR A 265 14.57 -8.75 -9.37
C TYR A 265 14.41 -9.73 -8.21
N GLU A 266 15.36 -9.77 -7.28
CA GLU A 266 15.36 -10.68 -6.12
C GLU A 266 14.16 -10.41 -5.20
N ALA A 267 13.84 -9.14 -4.94
CA ALA A 267 12.67 -8.77 -4.15
C ALA A 267 11.35 -9.22 -4.83
N THR A 268 11.21 -8.96 -6.12
CA THR A 268 10.02 -9.36 -6.91
C THR A 268 9.84 -10.87 -6.89
N LYS A 269 10.92 -11.62 -7.14
CA LYS A 269 10.92 -13.09 -7.11
C LYS A 269 10.52 -13.65 -5.75
N ALA A 270 11.11 -13.09 -4.67
CA ALA A 270 10.80 -13.53 -3.31
C ALA A 270 9.32 -13.34 -2.98
N LEU A 271 8.73 -12.20 -3.34
CA LEU A 271 7.31 -11.92 -3.10
C LEU A 271 6.41 -12.82 -3.93
N HIS A 272 6.70 -12.99 -5.21
CA HIS A 272 5.89 -13.79 -6.13
C HIS A 272 5.82 -15.26 -5.72
N GLN A 273 6.97 -15.85 -5.35
CA GLN A 273 7.08 -17.29 -5.07
C GLN A 273 6.64 -17.68 -3.66
N ASN A 274 6.41 -16.73 -2.73
CA ASN A 274 6.21 -17.03 -1.33
C ASN A 274 4.89 -16.49 -0.75
N LYS A 275 3.79 -16.58 -1.52
CA LYS A 275 2.45 -16.16 -1.07
C LYS A 275 2.08 -16.71 0.32
N ALA A 276 2.34 -17.99 0.57
CA ALA A 276 2.01 -18.63 1.86
C ALA A 276 2.74 -17.97 3.04
N ALA A 277 4.01 -17.62 2.88
CA ALA A 277 4.79 -16.95 3.92
C ALA A 277 4.30 -15.51 4.16
N LEU A 278 3.93 -14.80 3.09
CA LEU A 278 3.29 -13.48 3.18
C LEU A 278 1.98 -13.57 3.96
N ALA A 279 1.11 -14.52 3.61
CA ALA A 279 -0.20 -14.71 4.22
C ALA A 279 -0.10 -15.16 5.69
N ALA A 280 0.91 -15.95 6.06
CA ALA A 280 1.18 -16.35 7.43
C ALA A 280 1.55 -15.16 8.33
N THR A 281 2.19 -14.13 7.77
CA THR A 281 2.58 -12.93 8.52
C THR A 281 1.45 -11.88 8.51
N PHE A 282 0.78 -11.70 7.36
CA PHE A 282 -0.36 -10.80 7.22
C PHE A 282 -1.45 -11.46 6.39
N GLY A 283 -2.53 -11.92 7.04
CA GLY A 283 -3.60 -12.73 6.45
C GLY A 283 -4.26 -12.14 5.21
N ALA A 284 -4.18 -10.82 4.99
CA ALA A 284 -4.68 -10.17 3.79
C ALA A 284 -3.99 -10.67 2.50
N PHE A 285 -2.76 -11.17 2.59
CA PHE A 285 -2.06 -11.77 1.45
C PHE A 285 -2.67 -13.10 0.96
N ASN A 286 -3.66 -13.67 1.65
CA ASN A 286 -4.49 -14.73 1.06
C ASN A 286 -5.16 -14.27 -0.25
N LEU A 287 -5.42 -12.97 -0.40
CA LEU A 287 -5.97 -12.37 -1.61
C LEU A 287 -4.94 -12.18 -2.73
N LEU A 288 -3.65 -12.35 -2.45
CA LEU A 288 -2.62 -12.23 -3.48
C LEU A 288 -2.83 -13.32 -4.54
N VAL A 289 -2.89 -12.88 -5.80
CA VAL A 289 -2.79 -13.76 -6.97
C VAL A 289 -1.41 -13.49 -7.57
N PRO A 290 -0.42 -14.38 -7.38
CA PRO A 290 0.97 -14.09 -7.74
C PRO A 290 1.15 -13.56 -9.16
N ASP A 291 0.54 -14.21 -10.16
CA ASP A 291 0.67 -13.82 -11.56
C ASP A 291 0.10 -12.42 -11.86
N ARG A 292 -0.81 -11.92 -11.02
CA ARG A 292 -1.34 -10.56 -11.13
C ARG A 292 -0.39 -9.49 -10.57
N MET A 293 0.73 -9.87 -9.97
CA MET A 293 1.76 -8.90 -9.58
C MET A 293 2.30 -8.12 -10.77
N ALA A 294 2.29 -8.73 -11.97
CA ALA A 294 2.65 -8.09 -13.25
C ALA A 294 1.52 -7.22 -13.85
N LYS A 295 0.40 -6.99 -13.14
CA LYS A 295 -0.67 -6.10 -13.62
C LYS A 295 -0.15 -4.67 -13.71
N PRO A 296 -0.23 -4.02 -14.90
CA PRO A 296 0.23 -2.64 -15.07
C PRO A 296 -0.64 -1.66 -14.27
N VAL A 297 -0.03 -0.56 -13.89
CA VAL A 297 -0.68 0.64 -13.36
C VAL A 297 -0.62 1.72 -14.45
N LYS A 298 -1.73 2.40 -14.67
CA LYS A 298 -1.83 3.41 -15.72
C LYS A 298 -0.73 4.47 -15.56
N ASP A 299 -0.05 4.79 -16.65
CA ASP A 299 1.01 5.81 -16.75
C ASP A 299 2.23 5.56 -15.82
N VAL A 300 2.39 4.34 -15.28
CA VAL A 300 3.52 3.97 -14.43
C VAL A 300 4.31 2.83 -15.06
N GLU A 301 5.56 3.08 -15.41
CA GLU A 301 6.45 2.07 -15.97
C GLU A 301 6.94 1.09 -14.89
N PHE A 302 7.12 -0.17 -15.27
CA PHE A 302 7.79 -1.13 -14.41
C PHE A 302 9.30 -0.86 -14.31
N HIS A 303 9.88 -1.21 -13.16
CA HIS A 303 11.33 -1.26 -13.02
C HIS A 303 11.92 -2.42 -13.85
N PRO A 304 13.08 -2.23 -14.54
CA PRO A 304 13.69 -3.28 -15.37
C PRO A 304 13.89 -4.62 -14.64
N GLY A 305 14.31 -4.59 -13.38
CA GLY A 305 14.48 -5.80 -12.56
C GLY A 305 13.19 -6.57 -12.31
N ALA A 306 12.07 -5.87 -12.13
CA ALA A 306 10.75 -6.50 -12.00
C ALA A 306 10.31 -7.12 -13.34
N LEU A 307 10.44 -6.36 -14.44
CA LEU A 307 10.10 -6.86 -15.80
C LEU A 307 10.90 -8.10 -16.17
N LYS A 308 12.20 -8.10 -15.90
CA LYS A 308 13.08 -9.25 -16.16
C LYS A 308 12.56 -10.50 -15.44
N TYR A 309 12.23 -10.38 -14.15
CA TYR A 309 11.66 -11.51 -13.42
C TYR A 309 10.33 -11.96 -14.03
N TYR A 310 9.41 -11.04 -14.37
CA TYR A 310 8.13 -11.39 -14.94
C TYR A 310 8.23 -12.03 -16.33
N GLN A 311 9.22 -11.63 -17.13
CA GLN A 311 9.53 -12.26 -18.42
C GLN A 311 10.00 -13.70 -18.23
N GLU A 312 10.94 -13.93 -17.30
CA GLU A 312 11.43 -15.28 -16.97
C GLU A 312 10.33 -16.17 -16.37
N ALA A 313 9.41 -15.61 -15.59
CA ALA A 313 8.26 -16.32 -15.03
C ALA A 313 7.10 -16.54 -16.03
N GLY A 314 7.17 -15.96 -17.24
CA GLY A 314 6.14 -16.10 -18.28
C GLY A 314 4.85 -15.30 -18.01
N ILE A 315 4.90 -14.29 -17.15
CA ILE A 315 3.74 -13.49 -16.71
C ILE A 315 3.90 -11.99 -17.02
N ALA A 316 4.90 -11.61 -17.82
CA ALA A 316 5.10 -10.22 -18.18
C ALA A 316 3.83 -9.57 -18.78
N PRO A 317 3.57 -8.27 -18.50
CA PRO A 317 2.47 -7.56 -19.13
C PRO A 317 2.55 -7.70 -20.65
N LYS A 318 1.44 -8.00 -21.29
CA LYS A 318 1.35 -7.94 -22.76
C LYS A 318 1.38 -6.46 -23.13
N SER A 319 2.31 -6.08 -23.99
CA SER A 319 2.44 -4.75 -24.59
C SER A 319 1.18 -4.35 -25.36
#